data_d3ae4de16cb3fd8892b42dfe3eacc117
#
_entry.id   d3ae4de16cb3fd8892b42dfe3eacc117
#
_cell.length_a   1.000
_cell.length_b   1.000
_cell.length_c   1.000
_cell.angle_alpha   90.00
_cell.angle_beta   90.00
_cell.angle_gamma   90.00
#
_symmetry.space_group_name_H-M   'P 1'
#
loop_
_entity.id
_entity.type
_entity.pdbx_description
1 polymer ?
#
loop_
_entity_poly.entity_id
_entity_poly.type
_entity_poly.pdbx_seq_one_letter_code
_entity_poly.pdbx_strand_id
1 'polypeptide(L)'
;MKHITLIITVVLSLFVMQGCKQGRDLQPQDYFEGKQLDIAKIIYEGDRQKLDKVLPTVSKETLNRPAKAEMTLLFWAINNAIFDKNTPERLKIITDLVKAGADPLQPRPEGRSSPAEYVMKADKGVWIQAMLEGGLSPNARDKINNQPIIFKSFQAVNTETLSALIDYKADVNIKGAMNRTPLINALYNSCPEHIEVLLAHGANPLAKDDFNDSFLSLISAEIAKGDKNNSYIKKLIKIKEKINIVN
;
A
#
# COMPACT_ATOMS: atom_id res chain seq x y z
N MET A 1 6.38 2.79 -36.85
CA MET A 1 5.22 2.47 -35.98
C MET A 1 5.55 2.17 -34.52
N LYS A 2 6.83 1.95 -34.13
CA LYS A 2 7.22 1.68 -32.70
C LYS A 2 7.32 2.92 -31.79
N HIS A 3 7.39 4.13 -32.35
CA HIS A 3 7.52 5.37 -31.56
C HIS A 3 6.18 5.99 -31.14
N ILE A 4 5.08 5.65 -31.80
CA ILE A 4 3.74 6.18 -31.47
C ILE A 4 3.17 5.50 -30.22
N THR A 5 3.45 4.20 -30.03
CA THR A 5 2.96 3.43 -28.86
C THR A 5 3.62 3.90 -27.55
N LEU A 6 4.89 4.30 -27.59
CA LEU A 6 5.61 4.80 -26.41
C LEU A 6 5.10 6.17 -25.95
N ILE A 7 4.73 7.03 -26.90
CA ILE A 7 4.19 8.38 -26.60
C ILE A 7 2.80 8.27 -25.96
N ILE A 8 1.97 7.31 -26.38
CA ILE A 8 0.65 7.10 -25.81
C ILE A 8 0.74 6.58 -24.36
N THR A 9 1.72 5.72 -24.06
CA THR A 9 1.90 5.18 -22.71
C THR A 9 2.42 6.25 -21.74
N VAL A 10 3.31 7.13 -22.19
CA VAL A 10 3.81 8.26 -21.39
C VAL A 10 2.75 9.34 -21.20
N VAL A 11 1.90 9.59 -22.21
CA VAL A 11 0.80 10.55 -22.09
C VAL A 11 -0.28 10.02 -21.15
N LEU A 12 -0.58 8.70 -21.12
CA LEU A 12 -1.51 8.13 -20.13
C LEU A 12 -0.96 8.21 -18.70
N SER A 13 0.34 8.05 -18.48
CA SER A 13 0.95 8.21 -17.15
C SER A 13 0.97 9.66 -16.67
N LEU A 14 1.11 10.64 -17.59
CA LEU A 14 1.01 12.06 -17.29
C LEU A 14 -0.44 12.51 -17.02
N PHE A 15 -1.43 11.87 -17.62
CA PHE A 15 -2.84 12.13 -17.32
C PHE A 15 -3.23 11.69 -15.90
N VAL A 16 -2.62 10.63 -15.36
CA VAL A 16 -2.82 10.21 -13.97
C VAL A 16 -2.25 11.23 -12.97
N MET A 17 -1.17 11.94 -13.33
CA MET A 17 -0.58 12.99 -12.48
C MET A 17 -1.31 14.35 -12.58
N GLN A 18 -1.98 14.63 -13.71
CA GLN A 18 -2.82 15.84 -13.86
C GLN A 18 -4.24 15.65 -13.29
N GLY A 19 -4.66 14.41 -13.00
CA GLY A 19 -5.97 14.07 -12.42
C GLY A 19 -6.22 14.61 -11.01
N CYS A 20 -5.18 15.10 -10.30
CA CYS A 20 -5.34 15.66 -8.95
C CYS A 20 -6.12 16.99 -8.88
N LYS A 21 -6.37 17.66 -9.99
CA LYS A 21 -7.25 18.85 -10.06
C LYS A 21 -8.68 18.51 -10.50
N GLN A 22 -8.89 17.42 -11.21
CA GLN A 22 -10.22 16.98 -11.69
C GLN A 22 -11.03 16.21 -10.64
N GLY A 23 -10.41 15.76 -9.54
CA GLY A 23 -11.09 14.93 -8.57
C GLY A 23 -12.21 15.57 -7.76
N ARG A 24 -12.26 16.91 -7.68
CA ARG A 24 -13.40 17.63 -7.05
C ARG A 24 -14.67 17.63 -7.90
N ASP A 25 -14.57 17.31 -9.19
CA ASP A 25 -15.71 17.26 -10.11
C ASP A 25 -16.40 15.89 -10.11
N LEU A 26 -15.81 14.86 -9.48
CA LEU A 26 -16.44 13.57 -9.34
C LEU A 26 -17.56 13.62 -8.32
N GLN A 27 -18.76 13.27 -8.75
CA GLN A 27 -19.93 13.28 -7.90
C GLN A 27 -20.33 11.86 -7.50
N PRO A 28 -20.87 11.64 -6.27
CA PRO A 28 -21.26 10.30 -5.84
C PRO A 28 -22.20 9.57 -6.82
N GLN A 29 -23.12 10.29 -7.45
CA GLN A 29 -24.08 9.73 -8.42
C GLN A 29 -23.45 9.28 -9.75
N ASP A 30 -22.20 9.64 -10.02
CA ASP A 30 -21.46 9.18 -11.20
C ASP A 30 -21.06 7.71 -11.06
N TYR A 31 -20.98 7.21 -9.82
CA TYR A 31 -20.51 5.86 -9.48
C TYR A 31 -21.55 5.00 -8.78
N PHE A 32 -22.35 5.57 -7.87
CA PHE A 32 -23.18 4.83 -6.94
C PHE A 32 -24.68 5.03 -7.19
N GLU A 33 -25.46 4.02 -6.79
CA GLU A 33 -26.92 4.01 -6.87
C GLU A 33 -27.53 3.50 -5.56
N GLY A 34 -28.81 3.81 -5.33
CA GLY A 34 -29.59 3.33 -4.19
C GLY A 34 -28.90 3.60 -2.85
N LYS A 35 -28.93 2.64 -1.93
CA LYS A 35 -28.38 2.79 -0.58
C LYS A 35 -26.88 3.13 -0.57
N GLN A 36 -26.10 2.63 -1.55
CA GLN A 36 -24.68 3.01 -1.65
C GLN A 36 -24.52 4.49 -2.01
N LEU A 37 -25.39 5.05 -2.85
CA LEU A 37 -25.36 6.47 -3.19
C LEU A 37 -25.59 7.35 -1.95
N ASP A 38 -26.52 6.97 -1.08
CA ASP A 38 -26.78 7.73 0.15
C ASP A 38 -25.54 7.75 1.06
N ILE A 39 -24.87 6.62 1.21
CA ILE A 39 -23.64 6.52 1.99
C ILE A 39 -22.50 7.28 1.31
N ALA A 40 -22.35 7.17 -0.01
CA ALA A 40 -21.32 7.86 -0.77
C ALA A 40 -21.45 9.39 -0.69
N LYS A 41 -22.68 9.92 -0.63
CA LYS A 41 -22.96 11.35 -0.38
C LYS A 41 -22.50 11.78 1.00
N ILE A 42 -22.78 11.00 2.04
CA ILE A 42 -22.32 11.27 3.42
C ILE A 42 -20.78 11.29 3.48
N ILE A 43 -20.12 10.33 2.82
CA ILE A 43 -18.66 10.30 2.71
C ILE A 43 -18.14 11.53 1.97
N TYR A 44 -18.78 11.91 0.86
CA TYR A 44 -18.40 13.09 0.07
C TYR A 44 -18.51 14.39 0.88
N GLU A 45 -19.58 14.56 1.65
CA GLU A 45 -19.79 15.68 2.56
C GLU A 45 -18.80 15.69 3.73
N GLY A 46 -18.21 14.53 4.09
CA GLY A 46 -17.34 14.38 5.26
C GLY A 46 -18.10 14.37 6.57
N ASP A 47 -19.41 14.13 6.53
CA ASP A 47 -20.27 14.08 7.71
C ASP A 47 -20.13 12.75 8.47
N ARG A 48 -19.07 12.67 9.29
CA ARG A 48 -18.78 11.49 10.09
C ARG A 48 -19.89 11.18 11.07
N GLN A 49 -20.53 12.18 11.67
CA GLN A 49 -21.60 11.96 12.65
C GLN A 49 -22.81 11.28 12.02
N LYS A 50 -23.14 11.67 10.79
CA LYS A 50 -24.21 11.03 10.01
C LYS A 50 -23.79 9.63 9.57
N LEU A 51 -22.52 9.44 9.19
CA LEU A 51 -21.98 8.13 8.83
C LEU A 51 -22.06 7.14 9.99
N ASP A 52 -21.66 7.53 11.19
CA ASP A 52 -21.69 6.70 12.41
C ASP A 52 -23.13 6.20 12.73
N LYS A 53 -24.15 7.00 12.44
CA LYS A 53 -25.54 6.61 12.62
C LYS A 53 -26.05 5.61 11.57
N VAL A 54 -25.52 5.69 10.37
CA VAL A 54 -25.95 4.87 9.24
C VAL A 54 -25.23 3.52 9.18
N LEU A 55 -23.92 3.49 9.46
CA LEU A 55 -23.08 2.29 9.32
C LEU A 55 -23.64 1.04 10.01
N PRO A 56 -24.18 1.11 11.26
CA PRO A 56 -24.76 -0.07 11.92
C PRO A 56 -25.92 -0.74 11.16
N THR A 57 -26.56 -0.01 10.24
CA THR A 57 -27.70 -0.51 9.44
C THR A 57 -27.27 -1.01 8.07
N VAL A 58 -25.98 -0.94 7.73
CA VAL A 58 -25.47 -1.28 6.41
C VAL A 58 -24.92 -2.70 6.41
N SER A 59 -25.36 -3.51 5.46
CA SER A 59 -24.81 -4.86 5.30
C SER A 59 -23.37 -4.82 4.76
N LYS A 60 -22.55 -5.82 5.11
CA LYS A 60 -21.23 -5.99 4.53
C LYS A 60 -21.24 -6.09 3.02
N GLU A 61 -22.29 -6.70 2.45
CA GLU A 61 -22.50 -6.76 1.00
C GLU A 61 -22.61 -5.36 0.41
N THR A 62 -23.43 -4.49 1.00
CA THR A 62 -23.58 -3.09 0.54
C THR A 62 -22.26 -2.32 0.65
N LEU A 63 -21.48 -2.52 1.73
CA LEU A 63 -20.19 -1.85 1.91
C LEU A 63 -19.18 -2.24 0.84
N ASN A 64 -19.19 -3.51 0.41
CA ASN A 64 -18.16 -4.09 -0.44
C ASN A 64 -18.56 -4.27 -1.89
N ARG A 65 -19.85 -4.12 -2.23
CA ARG A 65 -20.32 -4.27 -3.61
C ARG A 65 -19.64 -3.24 -4.51
N PRO A 66 -18.93 -3.67 -5.57
CA PRO A 66 -18.36 -2.76 -6.54
C PRO A 66 -19.46 -2.00 -7.27
N ALA A 67 -19.29 -0.69 -7.41
CA ALA A 67 -20.14 0.18 -8.20
C ALA A 67 -19.49 0.43 -9.58
N LYS A 68 -19.95 1.43 -10.31
CA LYS A 68 -19.38 1.78 -11.61
C LYS A 68 -17.87 2.03 -11.51
N ALA A 69 -17.11 1.57 -12.50
CA ALA A 69 -15.64 1.62 -12.55
C ALA A 69 -14.96 0.89 -11.38
N GLU A 70 -15.58 -0.16 -10.84
CA GLU A 70 -15.08 -0.95 -9.71
C GLU A 70 -14.84 -0.11 -8.43
N MET A 71 -15.57 1.01 -8.32
CA MET A 71 -15.51 1.88 -7.14
C MET A 71 -16.21 1.21 -5.96
N THR A 72 -15.53 1.06 -4.83
CA THR A 72 -16.14 0.68 -3.56
C THR A 72 -16.27 1.90 -2.65
N LEU A 73 -17.12 1.81 -1.62
CA LEU A 73 -17.24 2.91 -0.64
C LEU A 73 -15.91 3.21 0.07
N LEU A 74 -15.08 2.19 0.29
CA LEU A 74 -13.75 2.38 0.88
C LEU A 74 -12.80 3.12 -0.09
N PHE A 75 -12.76 2.78 -1.38
CA PHE A 75 -12.00 3.54 -2.37
C PHE A 75 -12.51 4.98 -2.49
N TRP A 76 -13.81 5.17 -2.44
CA TRP A 76 -14.42 6.48 -2.45
C TRP A 76 -13.96 7.34 -1.26
N ALA A 77 -13.93 6.75 -0.05
CA ALA A 77 -13.42 7.43 1.15
C ALA A 77 -11.93 7.79 1.03
N ILE A 78 -11.09 6.89 0.50
CA ILE A 78 -9.67 7.15 0.26
C ILE A 78 -9.49 8.33 -0.70
N ASN A 79 -10.20 8.34 -1.83
CA ASN A 79 -10.12 9.43 -2.79
C ASN A 79 -10.52 10.76 -2.17
N ASN A 80 -11.63 10.79 -1.41
CA ASN A 80 -12.06 12.01 -0.72
C ASN A 80 -11.04 12.47 0.33
N ALA A 81 -10.39 11.54 1.06
CA ALA A 81 -9.33 11.88 2.00
C ALA A 81 -8.13 12.53 1.28
N ILE A 82 -7.72 12.00 0.13
CA ILE A 82 -6.62 12.54 -0.68
C ILE A 82 -6.96 13.97 -1.13
N PHE A 83 -8.16 14.19 -1.66
CA PHE A 83 -8.59 15.50 -2.17
C PHE A 83 -8.69 16.56 -1.06
N ASP A 84 -9.17 16.19 0.11
CA ASP A 84 -9.29 17.05 1.27
C ASP A 84 -8.01 17.09 2.13
N LYS A 85 -6.86 16.80 1.52
CA LYS A 85 -5.52 16.89 2.13
C LYS A 85 -5.39 16.05 3.41
N ASN A 86 -6.11 14.93 3.48
CA ASN A 86 -6.05 13.96 4.58
C ASN A 86 -6.41 14.56 5.96
N THR A 87 -7.49 15.33 6.02
CA THR A 87 -7.96 15.83 7.31
C THR A 87 -8.25 14.67 8.26
N PRO A 88 -8.12 14.87 9.60
CA PRO A 88 -8.38 13.83 10.58
C PRO A 88 -9.76 13.20 10.45
N GLU A 89 -10.78 13.98 10.11
CA GLU A 89 -12.16 13.52 9.89
C GLU A 89 -12.24 12.57 8.71
N ARG A 90 -11.56 12.88 7.58
CA ARG A 90 -11.50 12.03 6.40
C ARG A 90 -10.82 10.70 6.68
N LEU A 91 -9.71 10.72 7.43
CA LEU A 91 -9.01 9.50 7.83
C LEU A 91 -9.86 8.64 8.77
N LYS A 92 -10.58 9.26 9.71
CA LYS A 92 -11.51 8.54 10.58
C LYS A 92 -12.67 7.89 9.83
N ILE A 93 -13.16 8.49 8.74
CA ILE A 93 -14.17 7.87 7.87
C ILE A 93 -13.63 6.54 7.29
N ILE A 94 -12.35 6.49 6.86
CA ILE A 94 -11.73 5.24 6.39
C ILE A 94 -11.72 4.21 7.54
N THR A 95 -11.29 4.61 8.73
CA THR A 95 -11.29 3.76 9.93
C THR A 95 -12.68 3.20 10.24
N ASP A 96 -13.71 4.04 10.24
CA ASP A 96 -15.07 3.65 10.58
C ASP A 96 -15.68 2.70 9.54
N LEU A 97 -15.42 2.90 8.27
CA LEU A 97 -15.83 1.98 7.20
C LEU A 97 -15.19 0.60 7.36
N VAL A 98 -13.89 0.52 7.67
CA VAL A 98 -13.20 -0.76 7.88
C VAL A 98 -13.76 -1.45 9.12
N LYS A 99 -13.99 -0.73 10.23
CA LYS A 99 -14.64 -1.26 11.44
C LYS A 99 -16.04 -1.81 11.16
N ALA A 100 -16.79 -1.16 10.27
CA ALA A 100 -18.12 -1.60 9.87
C ALA A 100 -18.11 -2.83 8.93
N GLY A 101 -16.92 -3.21 8.43
CA GLY A 101 -16.75 -4.40 7.59
C GLY A 101 -16.50 -4.12 6.11
N ALA A 102 -16.16 -2.87 5.75
CA ALA A 102 -15.56 -2.62 4.44
C ALA A 102 -14.21 -3.35 4.34
N ASP A 103 -13.97 -4.05 3.24
CA ASP A 103 -12.84 -4.96 3.06
C ASP A 103 -11.65 -4.25 2.39
N PRO A 104 -10.55 -3.95 3.13
CA PRO A 104 -9.36 -3.34 2.56
C PRO A 104 -8.65 -4.22 1.54
N LEU A 105 -8.87 -5.53 1.59
CA LEU A 105 -8.22 -6.52 0.73
C LEU A 105 -9.15 -7.01 -0.38
N GLN A 106 -10.26 -6.33 -0.64
CA GLN A 106 -11.18 -6.75 -1.68
C GLN A 106 -10.48 -6.79 -3.03
N PRO A 107 -10.44 -7.97 -3.70
CA PRO A 107 -9.85 -8.08 -5.04
C PRO A 107 -10.61 -7.21 -6.04
N ARG A 108 -9.88 -6.66 -7.01
CA ARG A 108 -10.45 -5.94 -8.14
C ARG A 108 -10.14 -6.69 -9.44
N PRO A 109 -11.03 -6.59 -10.45
CA PRO A 109 -10.81 -7.22 -11.75
C PRO A 109 -9.47 -6.83 -12.39
N GLU A 110 -8.99 -7.64 -13.33
CA GLU A 110 -7.82 -7.38 -14.15
C GLU A 110 -6.52 -7.16 -13.35
N GLY A 111 -6.41 -7.76 -12.16
CA GLY A 111 -5.22 -7.66 -11.31
C GLY A 111 -4.98 -6.27 -10.72
N ARG A 112 -5.98 -5.40 -10.70
CA ARG A 112 -5.88 -4.10 -10.06
C ARG A 112 -5.73 -4.24 -8.55
N SER A 113 -4.99 -3.32 -7.95
CA SER A 113 -4.74 -3.31 -6.52
C SER A 113 -6.04 -3.20 -5.70
N SER A 114 -6.13 -3.99 -4.63
CA SER A 114 -7.11 -3.76 -3.55
C SER A 114 -6.89 -2.39 -2.88
N PRO A 115 -7.85 -1.89 -2.08
CA PRO A 115 -7.67 -0.65 -1.32
C PRO A 115 -6.36 -0.59 -0.54
N ALA A 116 -6.03 -1.65 0.22
CA ALA A 116 -4.80 -1.71 1.01
C ALA A 116 -3.55 -1.74 0.12
N GLU A 117 -3.53 -2.57 -0.94
CA GLU A 117 -2.39 -2.60 -1.86
C GLU A 117 -2.18 -1.27 -2.60
N TYR A 118 -3.26 -0.55 -2.89
CA TYR A 118 -3.19 0.77 -3.52
C TYR A 118 -2.46 1.77 -2.63
N VAL A 119 -2.91 1.90 -1.37
CA VAL A 119 -2.32 2.87 -0.43
C VAL A 119 -0.93 2.46 0.05
N MET A 120 -0.59 1.17 0.03
CA MET A 120 0.77 0.69 0.36
C MET A 120 1.84 1.15 -0.62
N LYS A 121 1.47 1.51 -1.85
CA LYS A 121 2.37 2.04 -2.90
C LYS A 121 2.48 3.56 -2.87
N ALA A 122 1.73 4.22 -1.99
CA ALA A 122 1.66 5.68 -1.91
C ALA A 122 2.85 6.27 -1.14
N ASP A 123 2.94 7.58 -1.17
CA ASP A 123 3.96 8.38 -0.50
C ASP A 123 3.63 8.72 0.96
N LYS A 124 2.41 8.37 1.44
CA LYS A 124 1.94 8.64 2.80
C LYS A 124 1.41 7.41 3.50
N GLY A 125 1.83 7.22 4.75
CA GLY A 125 1.39 6.11 5.60
C GLY A 125 0.02 6.30 6.25
N VAL A 126 -0.58 7.49 6.18
CA VAL A 126 -1.82 7.81 6.93
C VAL A 126 -3.05 6.99 6.49
N TRP A 127 -3.14 6.59 5.23
CA TRP A 127 -4.29 5.80 4.73
C TRP A 127 -4.22 4.35 5.19
N ILE A 128 -3.04 3.73 5.12
CA ILE A 128 -2.87 2.37 5.64
C ILE A 128 -3.00 2.37 7.16
N GLN A 129 -2.51 3.40 7.86
CA GLN A 129 -2.72 3.58 9.29
C GLN A 129 -4.21 3.61 9.62
N ALA A 130 -5.03 4.39 8.92
CA ALA A 130 -6.48 4.44 9.13
C ALA A 130 -7.16 3.07 8.95
N MET A 131 -6.67 2.25 8.00
CA MET A 131 -7.17 0.89 7.81
C MET A 131 -6.74 -0.05 8.97
N LEU A 132 -5.52 0.08 9.45
CA LEU A 132 -5.01 -0.68 10.61
C LEU A 132 -5.80 -0.31 11.88
N GLU A 133 -6.08 0.96 12.12
CA GLU A 133 -6.97 1.43 13.20
C GLU A 133 -8.39 0.87 13.06
N GLY A 134 -8.82 0.62 11.82
CA GLY A 134 -10.09 -0.01 11.49
C GLY A 134 -10.14 -1.51 11.73
N GLY A 135 -8.99 -2.16 11.96
CA GLY A 135 -8.90 -3.59 12.23
C GLY A 135 -8.27 -4.42 11.11
N LEU A 136 -7.67 -3.78 10.07
CA LEU A 136 -6.83 -4.51 9.13
C LEU A 136 -5.61 -5.09 9.87
N SER A 137 -5.33 -6.38 9.70
CA SER A 137 -4.12 -6.97 10.26
C SER A 137 -2.87 -6.39 9.56
N PRO A 138 -1.82 -5.98 10.31
CA PRO A 138 -0.56 -5.57 9.70
C PRO A 138 0.15 -6.71 8.96
N ASN A 139 -0.21 -7.96 9.26
CA ASN A 139 0.28 -9.16 8.58
C ASN A 139 -0.70 -9.71 7.55
N ALA A 140 -1.66 -8.90 7.12
CA ALA A 140 -2.65 -9.31 6.12
C ALA A 140 -1.97 -9.74 4.81
N ARG A 141 -2.65 -10.65 4.11
CA ARG A 141 -2.23 -11.15 2.80
C ARG A 141 -3.25 -10.81 1.75
N ASP A 142 -2.80 -10.46 0.54
CA ASP A 142 -3.70 -10.27 -0.57
C ASP A 142 -4.48 -11.57 -0.89
N LYS A 143 -5.71 -11.41 -1.37
CA LYS A 143 -6.64 -12.53 -1.61
C LYS A 143 -6.43 -13.23 -2.96
N ILE A 144 -5.54 -12.74 -3.80
CA ILE A 144 -5.27 -13.31 -5.13
C ILE A 144 -4.04 -14.22 -5.07
N ASN A 145 -2.92 -13.67 -4.58
CA ASN A 145 -1.62 -14.34 -4.61
C ASN A 145 -1.16 -14.78 -3.22
N ASN A 146 -1.95 -14.51 -2.19
CA ASN A 146 -1.62 -14.79 -0.78
C ASN A 146 -0.27 -14.17 -0.34
N GLN A 147 0.09 -13.00 -0.92
CA GLN A 147 1.31 -12.29 -0.57
C GLN A 147 1.06 -11.32 0.60
N PRO A 148 1.98 -11.23 1.58
CA PRO A 148 1.87 -10.23 2.64
C PRO A 148 1.82 -8.81 2.05
N ILE A 149 0.92 -7.98 2.55
CA ILE A 149 0.75 -6.60 2.06
C ILE A 149 1.99 -5.73 2.27
N ILE A 150 2.83 -6.05 3.25
CA ILE A 150 4.10 -5.36 3.51
C ILE A 150 5.00 -5.32 2.26
N PHE A 151 4.93 -6.33 1.37
CA PHE A 151 5.74 -6.35 0.15
C PHE A 151 5.34 -5.27 -0.86
N LYS A 152 4.15 -4.70 -0.74
CA LYS A 152 3.72 -3.59 -1.61
C LYS A 152 4.39 -2.26 -1.23
N SER A 153 4.90 -2.12 0.01
CA SER A 153 5.64 -0.92 0.43
C SER A 153 6.92 -0.68 -0.38
N PHE A 154 7.52 -1.74 -0.94
CA PHE A 154 8.73 -1.61 -1.78
C PHE A 154 8.46 -1.01 -3.17
N GLN A 155 7.21 -0.68 -3.48
CA GLN A 155 6.79 0.08 -4.65
C GLN A 155 6.49 1.55 -4.31
N ALA A 156 6.54 1.93 -3.04
CA ALA A 156 6.38 3.30 -2.57
C ALA A 156 7.68 4.10 -2.77
N VAL A 157 7.55 5.43 -2.88
CA VAL A 157 8.69 6.33 -3.07
C VAL A 157 9.50 6.59 -1.78
N ASN A 158 8.93 6.22 -0.62
CA ASN A 158 9.53 6.39 0.70
C ASN A 158 9.10 5.27 1.65
N THR A 159 9.52 5.32 2.91
CA THR A 159 9.29 4.28 3.91
C THR A 159 8.06 4.48 4.79
N GLU A 160 7.22 5.49 4.54
CA GLU A 160 6.11 5.82 5.44
C GLU A 160 5.10 4.69 5.58
N THR A 161 4.74 4.01 4.48
CA THR A 161 3.78 2.90 4.53
C THR A 161 4.35 1.66 5.23
N LEU A 162 5.66 1.38 5.05
CA LEU A 162 6.37 0.34 5.79
C LEU A 162 6.40 0.65 7.28
N SER A 163 6.76 1.90 7.65
CA SER A 163 6.83 2.35 9.04
C SER A 163 5.47 2.22 9.72
N ALA A 164 4.38 2.65 9.05
CA ALA A 164 3.02 2.49 9.57
C ALA A 164 2.68 1.02 9.89
N LEU A 165 3.02 0.06 9.02
CA LEU A 165 2.81 -1.35 9.32
C LEU A 165 3.63 -1.83 10.53
N ILE A 166 4.89 -1.41 10.64
CA ILE A 166 5.80 -1.78 11.73
C ILE A 166 5.29 -1.21 13.07
N ASP A 167 4.81 0.03 13.10
CA ASP A 167 4.21 0.65 14.30
C ASP A 167 3.02 -0.17 14.83
N TYR A 168 2.27 -0.80 13.92
CA TYR A 168 1.17 -1.72 14.22
C TYR A 168 1.63 -3.18 14.39
N LYS A 169 2.94 -3.42 14.60
CA LYS A 169 3.53 -4.74 14.90
C LYS A 169 3.47 -5.73 13.73
N ALA A 170 3.68 -5.25 12.51
CA ALA A 170 3.93 -6.14 11.38
C ALA A 170 5.14 -7.03 11.65
N ASP A 171 5.04 -8.31 11.29
CA ASP A 171 6.18 -9.23 11.30
C ASP A 171 7.12 -8.90 10.15
N VAL A 172 8.26 -8.28 10.48
CA VAL A 172 9.30 -7.92 9.50
C VAL A 172 10.04 -9.14 8.93
N ASN A 173 9.77 -10.34 9.46
CA ASN A 173 10.32 -11.62 9.00
C ASN A 173 9.27 -12.49 8.28
N ILE A 174 8.06 -11.98 8.08
CA ILE A 174 6.98 -12.69 7.40
C ILE A 174 7.43 -13.18 6.02
N LYS A 175 7.12 -14.44 5.70
CA LYS A 175 7.52 -15.02 4.42
C LYS A 175 6.41 -14.92 3.37
N GLY A 176 6.79 -14.52 2.16
CA GLY A 176 5.95 -14.50 0.98
C GLY A 176 6.24 -15.65 0.03
N ALA A 177 6.01 -15.44 -1.27
CA ALA A 177 6.35 -16.40 -2.30
C ALA A 177 7.83 -16.79 -2.25
N MET A 178 8.13 -18.05 -2.56
CA MET A 178 9.48 -18.62 -2.50
C MET A 178 10.14 -18.46 -1.13
N ASN A 179 9.35 -18.42 -0.06
CA ASN A 179 9.82 -18.19 1.31
C ASN A 179 10.68 -16.92 1.49
N ARG A 180 10.58 -15.94 0.59
CA ARG A 180 11.33 -14.70 0.66
C ARG A 180 10.85 -13.81 1.80
N THR A 181 11.79 -13.20 2.51
CA THR A 181 11.51 -12.22 3.56
C THR A 181 11.35 -10.81 2.99
N PRO A 182 10.80 -9.85 3.77
CA PRO A 182 10.80 -8.44 3.39
C PRO A 182 12.19 -7.90 3.04
N LEU A 183 13.25 -8.28 3.75
CA LEU A 183 14.63 -7.88 3.43
C LEU A 183 15.06 -8.31 2.03
N ILE A 184 14.82 -9.57 1.68
CA ILE A 184 15.15 -10.10 0.34
C ILE A 184 14.37 -9.35 -0.72
N ASN A 185 13.06 -9.10 -0.50
CA ASN A 185 12.24 -8.35 -1.44
C ASN A 185 12.67 -6.88 -1.57
N ALA A 186 13.03 -6.21 -0.47
CA ALA A 186 13.54 -4.84 -0.50
C ALA A 186 14.83 -4.73 -1.33
N LEU A 187 15.72 -5.72 -1.24
CA LEU A 187 16.94 -5.78 -2.06
C LEU A 187 16.61 -5.94 -3.55
N TYR A 188 15.70 -6.87 -3.92
CA TYR A 188 15.27 -7.08 -5.30
C TYR A 188 14.56 -5.85 -5.91
N ASN A 189 13.92 -5.03 -5.07
CA ASN A 189 13.30 -3.78 -5.51
C ASN A 189 14.24 -2.57 -5.41
N SER A 190 15.52 -2.77 -5.07
CA SER A 190 16.52 -1.71 -4.94
C SER A 190 16.12 -0.60 -3.96
N CYS A 191 15.56 -0.97 -2.80
CA CYS A 191 15.01 -0.08 -1.79
C CYS A 191 15.91 -0.01 -0.54
N PRO A 192 17.08 0.65 -0.58
CA PRO A 192 18.06 0.64 0.52
C PRO A 192 17.51 1.28 1.80
N GLU A 193 16.68 2.31 1.71
CA GLU A 193 16.05 2.95 2.87
C GLU A 193 15.08 1.99 3.59
N HIS A 194 14.31 1.19 2.84
CA HIS A 194 13.44 0.15 3.41
C HIS A 194 14.27 -0.96 4.08
N ILE A 195 15.39 -1.34 3.50
CA ILE A 195 16.33 -2.31 4.12
C ILE A 195 16.80 -1.80 5.48
N GLU A 196 17.21 -0.52 5.58
CA GLU A 196 17.66 0.07 6.84
C GLU A 196 16.54 0.05 7.89
N VAL A 197 15.29 0.41 7.52
CA VAL A 197 14.13 0.36 8.42
C VAL A 197 13.87 -1.07 8.89
N LEU A 198 13.86 -2.05 7.99
CA LEU A 198 13.62 -3.45 8.35
C LEU A 198 14.68 -3.99 9.31
N LEU A 199 15.96 -3.72 9.06
CA LEU A 199 17.07 -4.14 9.93
C LEU A 199 16.97 -3.49 11.32
N ALA A 200 16.65 -2.19 11.38
CA ALA A 200 16.47 -1.48 12.63
C ALA A 200 15.33 -2.07 13.50
N HIS A 201 14.39 -2.78 12.88
CA HIS A 201 13.25 -3.41 13.58
C HIS A 201 13.37 -4.94 13.68
N GLY A 202 14.59 -5.49 13.57
CA GLY A 202 14.87 -6.89 13.87
C GLY A 202 14.60 -7.87 12.72
N ALA A 203 14.62 -7.38 11.46
CA ALA A 203 14.59 -8.28 10.32
C ALA A 203 15.85 -9.14 10.28
N ASN A 204 15.67 -10.46 10.12
CA ASN A 204 16.78 -11.43 10.16
C ASN A 204 17.52 -11.49 8.80
N PRO A 205 18.78 -11.05 8.71
CA PRO A 205 19.53 -11.05 7.46
C PRO A 205 19.99 -12.44 7.03
N LEU A 206 19.89 -13.44 7.92
CA LEU A 206 20.32 -14.82 7.67
C LEU A 206 19.16 -15.75 7.29
N ALA A 207 17.91 -15.27 7.36
CA ALA A 207 16.74 -16.06 6.97
C ALA A 207 16.80 -16.41 5.48
N LYS A 208 16.66 -17.71 5.19
CA LYS A 208 16.80 -18.27 3.84
C LYS A 208 15.45 -18.36 3.12
N ASP A 209 15.51 -18.17 1.80
CA ASP A 209 14.43 -18.46 0.87
C ASP A 209 14.50 -19.92 0.35
N ASP A 210 13.62 -20.27 -0.61
CA ASP A 210 13.59 -21.61 -1.21
C ASP A 210 14.81 -21.95 -2.09
N PHE A 211 15.61 -20.94 -2.46
CA PHE A 211 16.86 -21.11 -3.21
C PHE A 211 18.07 -21.24 -2.29
N ASN A 212 17.85 -21.34 -0.96
CA ASN A 212 18.89 -21.35 0.07
C ASN A 212 19.67 -20.03 0.16
N ASP A 213 19.16 -18.95 -0.44
CA ASP A 213 19.71 -17.61 -0.39
C ASP A 213 19.19 -16.84 0.83
N SER A 214 20.10 -16.10 1.49
CA SER A 214 19.78 -15.15 2.54
C SER A 214 19.99 -13.73 2.04
N PHE A 215 19.40 -12.74 2.74
CA PHE A 215 19.71 -11.34 2.44
C PHE A 215 21.22 -11.06 2.47
N LEU A 216 21.94 -11.65 3.44
CA LEU A 216 23.39 -11.44 3.58
C LEU A 216 24.17 -12.05 2.41
N SER A 217 23.79 -13.21 1.87
CA SER A 217 24.42 -13.78 0.67
C SER A 217 24.14 -12.93 -0.56
N LEU A 218 22.88 -12.49 -0.74
CA LEU A 218 22.44 -11.72 -1.90
C LEU A 218 23.06 -10.31 -1.93
N ILE A 219 23.07 -9.59 -0.81
CA ILE A 219 23.70 -8.24 -0.77
C ILE A 219 25.21 -8.32 -1.04
N SER A 220 25.86 -9.40 -0.59
CA SER A 220 27.28 -9.63 -0.85
C SER A 220 27.56 -9.86 -2.33
N ALA A 221 26.71 -10.65 -3.00
CA ALA A 221 26.79 -10.90 -4.43
C ALA A 221 26.51 -9.64 -5.25
N GLU A 222 25.54 -8.82 -4.84
CA GLU A 222 25.18 -7.57 -5.50
C GLU A 222 26.33 -6.55 -5.43
N ILE A 223 26.94 -6.39 -4.25
CA ILE A 223 28.12 -5.51 -4.05
C ILE A 223 29.32 -6.00 -4.88
N ALA A 224 29.56 -7.31 -4.99
CA ALA A 224 30.68 -7.87 -5.73
C ALA A 224 30.57 -7.62 -7.25
N LYS A 225 29.34 -7.61 -7.79
CA LYS A 225 29.07 -7.40 -9.22
C LYS A 225 28.91 -5.92 -9.58
N GLY A 226 28.56 -5.07 -8.62
CA GLY A 226 28.21 -3.69 -8.86
C GLY A 226 29.42 -2.75 -8.99
N ASP A 227 29.22 -1.64 -9.71
CA ASP A 227 30.21 -0.56 -9.75
C ASP A 227 30.26 0.15 -8.39
N LYS A 228 31.43 0.11 -7.74
CA LYS A 228 31.68 0.76 -6.43
C LYS A 228 31.49 2.28 -6.43
N ASN A 229 31.46 2.91 -7.60
CA ASN A 229 31.16 4.34 -7.73
C ASN A 229 29.66 4.63 -7.73
N ASN A 230 28.83 3.64 -8.00
CA ASN A 230 27.38 3.76 -7.99
C ASN A 230 26.87 4.08 -6.59
N SER A 231 25.96 5.06 -6.48
CA SER A 231 25.41 5.52 -5.20
C SER A 231 24.63 4.43 -4.45
N TYR A 232 23.90 3.58 -5.17
CA TYR A 232 23.16 2.45 -4.62
C TYR A 232 24.14 1.42 -4.02
N ILE A 233 25.17 1.03 -4.75
CA ILE A 233 26.19 0.07 -4.26
C ILE A 233 26.91 0.64 -3.01
N LYS A 234 27.22 1.93 -2.97
CA LYS A 234 27.79 2.59 -1.78
C LYS A 234 26.85 2.48 -0.57
N LYS A 235 25.52 2.62 -0.76
CA LYS A 235 24.55 2.42 0.32
C LYS A 235 24.54 0.96 0.78
N LEU A 236 24.54 -0.01 -0.14
CA LEU A 236 24.57 -1.43 0.21
C LEU A 236 25.84 -1.82 0.99
N ILE A 237 27.00 -1.26 0.64
CA ILE A 237 28.26 -1.46 1.39
C ILE A 237 28.09 -1.00 2.83
N LYS A 238 27.57 0.22 3.06
CA LYS A 238 27.32 0.76 4.40
C LYS A 238 26.34 -0.09 5.21
N ILE A 239 25.27 -0.58 4.57
CA ILE A 239 24.30 -1.47 5.21
C ILE A 239 24.97 -2.77 5.65
N LYS A 240 25.77 -3.39 4.77
CA LYS A 240 26.49 -4.64 5.08
C LYS A 240 27.50 -4.46 6.22
N GLU A 241 28.23 -3.35 6.25
CA GLU A 241 29.16 -3.02 7.33
C GLU A 241 28.45 -2.95 8.69
N LYS A 242 27.28 -2.30 8.75
CA LYS A 242 26.48 -2.23 9.98
C LYS A 242 26.04 -3.62 10.48
N ILE A 243 25.67 -4.54 9.58
CA ILE A 243 25.26 -5.91 9.96
C ILE A 243 26.44 -6.67 10.59
N ASN A 244 27.66 -6.52 10.05
CA ASN A 244 28.85 -7.22 10.53
C ASN A 244 29.36 -6.72 11.90
N ILE A 245 28.95 -5.53 12.35
CA ILE A 245 29.32 -4.97 13.65
C ILE A 245 28.40 -5.50 14.77
N VAL A 246 27.18 -5.92 14.43
CA VAL A 246 26.14 -6.33 15.40
C VAL A 246 26.18 -7.84 15.66
N ASN A 247 26.87 -8.63 14.82
CA ASN A 247 27.12 -10.06 14.98
C ASN A 247 28.54 -10.32 15.51
#